data_de9c372917d7cea8a772e8ab42e1a1eb
#
_entry.id   de9c372917d7cea8a772e8ab42e1a1eb
#
_cell.length_a   1.000
_cell.length_b   1.000
_cell.length_c   1.000
_cell.angle_alpha   90.00
_cell.angle_beta   90.00
_cell.angle_gamma   90.00
#
_symmetry.space_group_name_H-M   'P 1'
#
loop_
_entity.id
_entity.type
_entity.pdbx_description
1 polymer ?
#
loop_
_entity_poly.entity_id
_entity_poly.type
_entity_poly.pdbx_seq_one_letter_code
_entity_poly.pdbx_strand_id
1 'polypeptide(L)'
;MYTVQWCDWEDIINKSFIPYVENKDRFLIFYGGRASSKSDFTAKKLIYRCLTEKYFRCILIRNTYAAIKDSSYQTLKDIIFDLGLQDLFEFKLQPLEIHCINGNSFLARGCDDTTKLKSIKDPSCAWYEEDIPNENDFITITTSIRTQKADYLQEIFSINPEVDGHYQDHWFWKKFFKDKLEKTFSDVTTIQIDSETKVDLTYSAMHSDYTHNKWIPNEFIAFLENLKLTNSYYYTIYCKGEWGNRQSGGLFYKLFDRAKTIDTTIAYNPDMALHISFDFNVNPYMSVTVWQIHGKVAFCIDEITTVNPNNTTIGICKEVTRKYNSHTSGMFIYGDPSGKHQDTRTEAGFNDYIIIMNELAKFKPVQRVASSAPSIVARGNFINTIFQNGFNDVNIIISDKCKLLVNDLLFTKESSDGTKHKEKTKDRESGVSYEKYGHLSDTMDYFICEAFINE
;
A
#
# COMPACT_ATOMS: atom_id res chain seq x y z
N MET A 1 7.94 -47.52 11.62
CA MET A 1 8.93 -46.48 11.22
C MET A 1 8.58 -46.14 9.78
N TYR A 2 8.17 -44.90 9.52
CA TYR A 2 7.88 -44.43 8.16
C TYR A 2 9.18 -44.10 7.46
N THR A 3 9.36 -44.57 6.23
CA THR A 3 10.48 -44.17 5.37
C THR A 3 9.92 -43.29 4.26
N VAL A 4 10.38 -42.06 4.18
CA VAL A 4 10.04 -41.12 3.08
C VAL A 4 11.11 -41.28 2.01
N GLN A 5 10.69 -41.65 0.81
CA GLN A 5 11.57 -41.66 -0.36
C GLN A 5 11.42 -40.33 -1.09
N TRP A 6 12.52 -39.61 -1.25
CA TRP A 6 12.56 -38.36 -2.00
C TRP A 6 12.70 -38.62 -3.50
N CYS A 7 11.89 -37.95 -4.30
CA CYS A 7 12.06 -37.85 -5.75
C CYS A 7 12.99 -36.72 -6.12
N ASP A 8 13.45 -36.68 -7.37
CA ASP A 8 14.19 -35.51 -7.85
C ASP A 8 13.30 -34.27 -7.84
N TRP A 9 13.85 -33.14 -7.39
CA TRP A 9 13.14 -31.88 -7.37
C TRP A 9 12.64 -31.47 -8.76
N GLU A 10 13.40 -31.77 -9.82
CA GLU A 10 13.00 -31.47 -11.20
C GLU A 10 11.68 -32.16 -11.62
N ASP A 11 11.28 -33.23 -10.96
CA ASP A 11 10.01 -33.90 -11.25
C ASP A 11 8.80 -33.17 -10.67
N ILE A 12 8.98 -32.47 -9.53
CA ILE A 12 7.87 -31.91 -8.77
C ILE A 12 7.86 -30.37 -8.68
N ILE A 13 8.95 -29.68 -9.05
CA ILE A 13 9.00 -28.21 -9.09
C ILE A 13 9.53 -27.69 -10.44
N ASN A 14 9.33 -26.43 -10.72
CA ASN A 14 9.90 -25.80 -11.91
C ASN A 14 11.39 -25.51 -11.69
N LYS A 15 12.20 -25.70 -12.72
CA LYS A 15 13.67 -25.63 -12.68
C LYS A 15 14.19 -24.32 -12.09
N SER A 16 13.51 -23.19 -12.32
CA SER A 16 13.88 -21.88 -11.80
C SER A 16 13.86 -21.79 -10.28
N PHE A 17 13.11 -22.66 -9.60
CA PHE A 17 13.02 -22.68 -8.13
C PHE A 17 14.02 -23.62 -7.45
N ILE A 18 14.70 -24.50 -8.19
CA ILE A 18 15.63 -25.50 -7.63
C ILE A 18 16.72 -24.85 -6.74
N PRO A 19 17.36 -23.71 -7.13
CA PRO A 19 18.36 -23.07 -6.30
C PRO A 19 17.88 -22.61 -4.91
N TYR A 20 16.56 -22.48 -4.76
CA TYR A 20 15.95 -21.99 -3.53
C TYR A 20 15.47 -23.09 -2.57
N VAL A 21 15.54 -24.35 -2.96
CA VAL A 21 15.15 -25.50 -2.10
C VAL A 21 15.95 -25.47 -0.79
N GLU A 22 17.26 -25.37 -0.87
CA GLU A 22 18.18 -25.34 0.28
C GLU A 22 18.58 -23.92 0.72
N ASN A 23 17.99 -22.86 0.11
CA ASN A 23 18.26 -21.49 0.49
C ASN A 23 17.78 -21.22 1.94
N LYS A 24 18.69 -20.66 2.77
CA LYS A 24 18.48 -20.40 4.20
C LYS A 24 18.46 -18.90 4.54
N ASP A 25 18.35 -18.04 3.54
CA ASP A 25 18.27 -16.60 3.76
C ASP A 25 17.14 -16.24 4.74
N ARG A 26 17.37 -15.21 5.52
CA ARG A 26 16.40 -14.74 6.52
C ARG A 26 15.08 -14.34 5.86
N PHE A 27 15.14 -13.69 4.69
CA PHE A 27 13.97 -13.37 3.90
C PHE A 27 14.11 -13.95 2.49
N LEU A 28 13.08 -14.69 2.06
CA LEU A 28 13.01 -15.28 0.74
C LEU A 28 11.74 -14.79 0.05
N ILE A 29 11.90 -14.06 -1.05
CA ILE A 29 10.81 -13.35 -1.69
C ILE A 29 10.58 -13.89 -3.09
N PHE A 30 9.51 -14.67 -3.26
CA PHE A 30 9.00 -15.08 -4.57
C PHE A 30 7.92 -14.11 -4.99
N TYR A 31 8.20 -13.29 -5.99
CA TYR A 31 7.25 -12.31 -6.49
C TYR A 31 7.07 -12.44 -7.99
N GLY A 32 5.91 -12.03 -8.49
CA GLY A 32 5.68 -12.12 -9.92
C GLY A 32 4.25 -12.44 -10.32
N GLY A 33 4.07 -12.88 -11.56
CA GLY A 33 2.77 -13.12 -12.17
C GLY A 33 2.00 -14.30 -11.57
N ARG A 34 0.71 -14.37 -11.88
CA ARG A 34 -0.13 -15.54 -11.57
C ARG A 34 0.33 -16.77 -12.35
N ALA A 35 -0.02 -17.94 -11.85
CA ALA A 35 0.31 -19.22 -12.45
C ALA A 35 1.82 -19.49 -12.62
N SER A 36 2.70 -18.78 -11.94
CA SER A 36 4.16 -18.99 -11.99
C SER A 36 4.67 -20.04 -11.01
N SER A 37 3.78 -20.76 -10.30
CA SER A 37 4.09 -21.80 -9.30
C SER A 37 4.78 -21.35 -8.02
N LYS A 38 4.76 -20.06 -7.68
CA LYS A 38 5.37 -19.54 -6.44
C LYS A 38 4.84 -20.22 -5.18
N SER A 39 3.52 -20.27 -5.03
CA SER A 39 2.86 -20.83 -3.84
C SER A 39 3.03 -22.35 -3.77
N ASP A 40 2.94 -23.03 -4.91
CA ASP A 40 3.19 -24.48 -5.03
C ASP A 40 4.63 -24.83 -4.59
N PHE A 41 5.62 -24.11 -5.11
CA PHE A 41 7.02 -24.29 -4.70
C PHE A 41 7.21 -24.00 -3.22
N THR A 42 6.67 -22.87 -2.72
CA THR A 42 6.82 -22.50 -1.31
C THR A 42 6.24 -23.57 -0.39
N ALA A 43 5.05 -24.09 -0.70
CA ALA A 43 4.42 -25.16 0.08
C ALA A 43 5.27 -26.44 0.07
N LYS A 44 5.80 -26.86 -1.08
CA LYS A 44 6.69 -28.03 -1.19
C LYS A 44 7.99 -27.87 -0.39
N LYS A 45 8.63 -26.69 -0.48
CA LYS A 45 9.80 -26.34 0.35
C LYS A 45 9.47 -26.42 1.84
N LEU A 46 8.33 -25.88 2.26
CA LEU A 46 7.92 -25.87 3.67
C LEU A 46 7.56 -27.27 4.18
N ILE A 47 6.92 -28.12 3.36
CA ILE A 47 6.66 -29.53 3.68
C ILE A 47 7.99 -30.29 3.83
N TYR A 48 8.94 -30.06 2.92
CA TYR A 48 10.27 -30.65 3.01
C TYR A 48 10.97 -30.28 4.32
N ARG A 49 10.99 -29.00 4.68
CA ARG A 49 11.52 -28.50 5.96
C ARG A 49 10.81 -29.14 7.16
N CYS A 50 9.48 -29.22 7.12
CA CYS A 50 8.68 -29.81 8.18
C CYS A 50 9.04 -31.28 8.41
N LEU A 51 9.37 -32.03 7.37
CA LEU A 51 9.74 -33.45 7.46
C LEU A 51 11.20 -33.66 7.88
N THR A 52 12.12 -32.79 7.49
CA THR A 52 13.57 -33.01 7.60
C THR A 52 14.23 -32.26 8.75
N GLU A 53 13.70 -31.10 9.14
CA GLU A 53 14.30 -30.31 10.22
C GLU A 53 13.97 -30.88 11.60
N LYS A 54 14.93 -30.81 12.51
CA LYS A 54 14.76 -31.24 13.91
C LYS A 54 13.69 -30.45 14.64
N TYR A 55 13.55 -29.16 14.31
CA TYR A 55 12.53 -28.28 14.84
C TYR A 55 12.05 -27.33 13.74
N PHE A 56 10.76 -27.38 13.45
CA PHE A 56 10.13 -26.49 12.48
C PHE A 56 8.72 -26.09 12.96
N ARG A 57 8.46 -24.82 13.02
CA ARG A 57 7.12 -24.26 13.30
C ARG A 57 6.89 -23.06 12.41
N CYS A 58 6.02 -23.20 11.43
CA CYS A 58 5.71 -22.18 10.44
C CYS A 58 4.38 -21.49 10.74
N ILE A 59 4.37 -20.17 10.66
CA ILE A 59 3.14 -19.37 10.71
C ILE A 59 2.67 -19.13 9.29
N LEU A 60 1.42 -19.50 8.98
CA LEU A 60 0.75 -19.16 7.73
C LEU A 60 0.06 -17.81 7.89
N ILE A 61 0.41 -16.83 7.06
CA ILE A 61 -0.03 -15.43 7.18
C ILE A 61 -0.83 -15.01 5.95
N ARG A 62 -2.01 -14.43 6.20
CA ARG A 62 -2.83 -13.67 5.25
C ARG A 62 -3.43 -12.45 5.96
N ASN A 63 -3.98 -11.52 5.21
CA ASN A 63 -4.68 -10.35 5.76
C ASN A 63 -5.79 -10.73 6.73
N THR A 64 -6.53 -11.81 6.46
CA THR A 64 -7.55 -12.33 7.36
C THR A 64 -7.34 -13.81 7.66
N TYR A 65 -7.71 -14.24 8.87
CA TYR A 65 -7.65 -15.64 9.27
C TYR A 65 -8.50 -16.55 8.36
N ALA A 66 -9.68 -16.08 7.95
CA ALA A 66 -10.57 -16.85 7.08
C ALA A 66 -9.93 -17.16 5.72
N ALA A 67 -9.17 -16.21 5.13
CA ALA A 67 -8.53 -16.39 3.84
C ALA A 67 -7.45 -17.48 3.84
N ILE A 68 -6.85 -17.81 4.99
CA ILE A 68 -5.82 -18.84 5.09
C ILE A 68 -6.38 -20.22 4.78
N LYS A 69 -7.63 -20.49 5.19
CA LYS A 69 -8.28 -21.81 5.03
C LYS A 69 -8.32 -22.23 3.58
N ASP A 70 -8.73 -21.33 2.70
CA ASP A 70 -8.95 -21.62 1.28
C ASP A 70 -7.70 -21.32 0.41
N SER A 71 -6.60 -20.91 1.02
CA SER A 71 -5.33 -20.62 0.34
C SER A 71 -4.18 -21.49 0.88
N SER A 72 -3.24 -20.91 1.66
CA SER A 72 -2.02 -21.59 2.10
C SER A 72 -2.26 -22.90 2.86
N TYR A 73 -3.31 -22.97 3.69
CA TYR A 73 -3.67 -24.21 4.39
C TYR A 73 -4.16 -25.27 3.40
N GLN A 74 -5.06 -24.93 2.49
CA GLN A 74 -5.57 -25.86 1.48
C GLN A 74 -4.45 -26.30 0.53
N THR A 75 -3.60 -25.38 0.08
CA THR A 75 -2.43 -25.67 -0.77
C THR A 75 -1.51 -26.69 -0.10
N LEU A 76 -1.16 -26.50 1.17
CA LEU A 76 -0.35 -27.47 1.92
C LEU A 76 -1.04 -28.83 2.00
N LYS A 77 -2.33 -28.86 2.31
CA LYS A 77 -3.10 -30.07 2.42
C LYS A 77 -3.13 -30.84 1.10
N ASP A 78 -3.46 -30.18 0.00
CA ASP A 78 -3.54 -30.80 -1.33
C ASP A 78 -2.19 -31.42 -1.73
N ILE A 79 -1.09 -30.65 -1.57
CA ILE A 79 0.25 -31.15 -1.88
C ILE A 79 0.66 -32.33 -0.97
N ILE A 80 0.30 -32.32 0.31
CA ILE A 80 0.55 -33.45 1.22
C ILE A 80 -0.17 -34.72 0.72
N PHE A 81 -1.41 -34.58 0.25
CA PHE A 81 -2.17 -35.69 -0.31
C PHE A 81 -1.61 -36.14 -1.66
N ASP A 82 -1.28 -35.23 -2.57
CA ASP A 82 -0.72 -35.52 -3.88
C ASP A 82 0.63 -36.26 -3.79
N LEU A 83 1.41 -35.95 -2.77
CA LEU A 83 2.69 -36.62 -2.49
C LEU A 83 2.53 -37.91 -1.69
N GLY A 84 1.31 -38.33 -1.32
CA GLY A 84 1.05 -39.53 -0.54
C GLY A 84 1.57 -39.48 0.91
N LEU A 85 1.66 -38.27 1.49
CA LEU A 85 2.23 -38.03 2.83
C LEU A 85 1.18 -37.85 3.93
N GLN A 86 -0.10 -38.03 3.63
CA GLN A 86 -1.22 -37.72 4.53
C GLN A 86 -1.13 -38.45 5.88
N ASP A 87 -0.57 -39.69 5.91
CA ASP A 87 -0.43 -40.49 7.13
C ASP A 87 0.61 -39.88 8.12
N LEU A 88 1.42 -38.93 7.66
CA LEU A 88 2.40 -38.24 8.48
C LEU A 88 1.87 -36.95 9.09
N PHE A 89 0.64 -36.54 8.74
CA PHE A 89 0.10 -35.26 9.13
C PHE A 89 -1.31 -35.34 9.73
N GLU A 90 -1.55 -34.60 10.79
CA GLU A 90 -2.86 -34.36 11.38
C GLU A 90 -3.36 -32.97 10.96
N PHE A 91 -4.59 -32.88 10.44
CA PHE A 91 -5.21 -31.65 9.96
C PHE A 91 -6.29 -31.19 10.95
N LYS A 92 -6.11 -30.00 11.53
CA LYS A 92 -7.06 -29.37 12.46
C LYS A 92 -7.74 -28.17 11.82
N LEU A 93 -9.05 -28.05 11.98
CA LEU A 93 -9.85 -26.94 11.45
C LEU A 93 -10.13 -25.86 12.51
N GLN A 94 -10.05 -26.20 13.80
CA GLN A 94 -10.23 -25.26 14.92
C GLN A 94 -9.33 -25.66 16.10
N PRO A 95 -8.23 -24.95 16.34
CA PRO A 95 -7.62 -23.93 15.48
C PRO A 95 -7.13 -24.52 14.15
N LEU A 96 -7.00 -23.68 13.11
CA LEU A 96 -6.53 -24.10 11.79
C LEU A 96 -5.02 -24.38 11.84
N GLU A 97 -4.65 -25.67 11.93
CA GLU A 97 -3.27 -26.12 12.13
C GLU A 97 -3.02 -27.45 11.40
N ILE A 98 -1.77 -27.69 10.98
CA ILE A 98 -1.30 -28.96 10.43
C ILE A 98 -0.13 -29.42 11.30
N HIS A 99 -0.23 -30.60 11.87
CA HIS A 99 0.80 -31.19 12.75
C HIS A 99 1.44 -32.40 12.10
N CYS A 100 2.76 -32.45 12.04
CA CYS A 100 3.51 -33.61 11.61
C CYS A 100 3.79 -34.54 12.80
N ILE A 101 3.85 -35.85 12.54
CA ILE A 101 4.15 -36.87 13.58
C ILE A 101 5.51 -36.68 14.27
N ASN A 102 6.45 -35.94 13.66
CA ASN A 102 7.75 -35.60 14.25
C ASN A 102 7.69 -34.41 15.23
N GLY A 103 6.50 -33.80 15.42
CA GLY A 103 6.27 -32.65 16.31
C GLY A 103 6.36 -31.29 15.65
N ASN A 104 6.75 -31.22 14.39
CA ASN A 104 6.77 -30.00 13.58
C ASN A 104 5.35 -29.60 13.15
N SER A 105 5.12 -28.30 12.82
CA SER A 105 3.76 -27.84 12.58
C SER A 105 3.66 -26.58 11.74
N PHE A 106 2.46 -26.39 11.14
CA PHE A 106 2.00 -25.15 10.52
C PHE A 106 0.82 -24.59 11.32
N LEU A 107 0.83 -23.29 11.58
CA LEU A 107 -0.14 -22.58 12.41
C LEU A 107 -0.71 -21.39 11.66
N ALA A 108 -2.01 -21.35 11.41
CA ALA A 108 -2.64 -20.21 10.75
C ALA A 108 -2.78 -19.02 11.69
N ARG A 109 -2.45 -17.82 11.19
CA ARG A 109 -2.63 -16.53 11.91
C ARG A 109 -2.96 -15.42 10.92
N GLY A 110 -4.13 -14.78 11.10
CA GLY A 110 -4.51 -13.61 10.32
C GLY A 110 -3.90 -12.33 10.87
N CYS A 111 -3.62 -11.36 10.01
CA CYS A 111 -3.22 -10.01 10.40
C CYS A 111 -4.38 -9.19 10.98
N ASP A 112 -5.62 -9.69 10.92
CA ASP A 112 -6.82 -9.10 11.54
C ASP A 112 -6.84 -9.23 13.08
N ASP A 113 -5.97 -10.05 13.68
CA ASP A 113 -5.83 -10.20 15.14
C ASP A 113 -4.35 -10.18 15.56
N THR A 114 -3.81 -9.00 15.75
CA THR A 114 -2.41 -8.78 16.16
C THR A 114 -2.08 -9.35 17.54
N THR A 115 -3.07 -9.54 18.42
CA THR A 115 -2.85 -10.11 19.76
C THR A 115 -2.51 -11.59 19.67
N LYS A 116 -3.12 -12.32 18.76
CA LYS A 116 -2.81 -13.73 18.48
C LYS A 116 -1.43 -13.92 17.85
N LEU A 117 -0.95 -12.95 17.07
CA LEU A 117 0.40 -12.99 16.51
C LEU A 117 1.48 -12.98 17.61
N LYS A 118 1.28 -12.20 18.68
CA LYS A 118 2.23 -12.09 19.80
C LYS A 118 2.27 -13.34 20.70
N SER A 119 1.23 -14.17 20.66
CA SER A 119 1.07 -15.34 21.56
C SER A 119 1.68 -16.64 21.04
N ILE A 120 2.27 -16.64 19.82
CA ILE A 120 2.83 -17.86 19.23
C ILE A 120 4.14 -18.21 19.90
N LYS A 121 4.20 -19.43 20.41
CA LYS A 121 5.41 -19.93 21.10
C LYS A 121 6.42 -20.49 20.10
N ASP A 122 7.62 -19.92 20.09
CA ASP A 122 8.80 -20.41 19.38
C ASP A 122 8.61 -20.64 17.86
N PRO A 123 8.02 -19.74 17.07
CA PRO A 123 8.00 -19.93 15.63
C PRO A 123 9.40 -19.79 15.03
N SER A 124 9.71 -20.63 14.03
CA SER A 124 10.98 -20.61 13.28
C SER A 124 10.83 -20.10 11.86
N CYS A 125 9.59 -20.07 11.34
CA CYS A 125 9.29 -19.69 9.98
C CYS A 125 7.97 -18.93 9.90
N ALA A 126 7.84 -18.05 8.89
CA ALA A 126 6.55 -17.52 8.46
C ALA A 126 6.42 -17.61 6.94
N TRP A 127 5.21 -17.85 6.46
CA TRP A 127 4.84 -17.82 5.06
C TRP A 127 3.74 -16.77 4.83
N TYR A 128 4.08 -15.71 4.11
CA TYR A 128 3.17 -14.67 3.66
C TYR A 128 2.69 -15.03 2.25
N GLU A 129 1.43 -15.40 2.15
CA GLU A 129 0.82 -15.85 0.90
C GLU A 129 -0.03 -14.75 0.29
N GLU A 130 0.25 -14.41 -0.96
CA GLU A 130 -0.48 -13.46 -1.81
C GLU A 130 -0.45 -12.00 -1.33
N ASP A 131 -0.62 -11.75 -0.02
CA ASP A 131 -0.69 -10.42 0.56
C ASP A 131 0.65 -9.96 1.17
N ILE A 132 0.98 -8.69 0.98
CA ILE A 132 2.04 -8.03 1.75
C ILE A 132 1.38 -7.42 3.00
N PRO A 133 1.81 -7.80 4.22
CA PRO A 133 1.25 -7.23 5.44
C PRO A 133 1.59 -5.73 5.54
N ASN A 134 0.87 -4.97 6.36
CA ASN A 134 1.34 -3.64 6.70
C ASN A 134 2.64 -3.72 7.52
N GLU A 135 3.40 -2.63 7.57
CA GLU A 135 4.73 -2.60 8.18
C GLU A 135 4.72 -2.98 9.67
N ASN A 136 3.71 -2.55 10.42
CA ASN A 136 3.59 -2.86 11.85
C ASN A 136 3.31 -4.34 12.09
N ASP A 137 2.44 -4.97 11.29
CA ASP A 137 2.19 -6.40 11.37
C ASP A 137 3.45 -7.20 11.00
N PHE A 138 4.17 -6.79 9.94
CA PHE A 138 5.45 -7.39 9.58
C PHE A 138 6.46 -7.31 10.74
N ILE A 139 6.64 -6.15 11.36
CA ILE A 139 7.53 -5.98 12.51
C ILE A 139 7.10 -6.89 13.67
N THR A 140 5.81 -6.98 13.95
CA THR A 140 5.27 -7.84 15.01
C THR A 140 5.58 -9.32 14.76
N ILE A 141 5.39 -9.78 13.53
CA ILE A 141 5.67 -11.18 13.13
C ILE A 141 7.17 -11.46 13.16
N THR A 142 7.97 -10.61 12.50
CA THR A 142 9.44 -10.75 12.43
C THR A 142 10.06 -10.81 13.81
N THR A 143 9.63 -9.97 14.74
CA THR A 143 10.12 -9.97 16.14
C THR A 143 9.65 -11.19 16.96
N SER A 144 8.60 -11.87 16.51
CA SER A 144 8.12 -13.13 17.13
C SER A 144 8.94 -14.34 16.68
N ILE A 145 9.57 -14.29 15.51
CA ILE A 145 10.43 -15.37 14.95
C ILE A 145 11.84 -15.24 15.50
N ARG A 146 12.06 -15.81 16.70
CA ARG A 146 13.28 -15.67 17.51
C ARG A 146 13.71 -16.93 18.26
N THR A 147 13.19 -18.11 17.91
CA THR A 147 13.52 -19.35 18.59
C THR A 147 14.97 -19.76 18.36
N GLN A 148 15.60 -20.34 19.38
CA GLN A 148 16.94 -20.96 19.28
C GLN A 148 16.85 -22.48 19.01
N LYS A 149 15.66 -23.05 18.83
CA LYS A 149 15.45 -24.47 18.62
C LYS A 149 15.70 -24.91 17.18
N ALA A 150 15.52 -23.99 16.24
CA ALA A 150 15.71 -24.22 14.81
C ALA A 150 17.14 -23.88 14.38
N ASP A 151 17.65 -24.57 13.37
CA ASP A 151 18.98 -24.32 12.81
C ASP A 151 19.08 -22.95 12.13
N TYR A 152 17.97 -22.44 11.60
CA TYR A 152 17.83 -21.11 11.01
C TYR A 152 16.39 -20.59 11.06
N LEU A 153 16.26 -19.28 10.97
CA LEU A 153 14.95 -18.59 10.95
C LEU A 153 14.71 -18.05 9.54
N GLN A 154 13.51 -18.24 9.01
CA GLN A 154 13.20 -17.80 7.64
C GLN A 154 11.78 -17.23 7.53
N GLU A 155 11.64 -16.16 6.77
CA GLU A 155 10.36 -15.61 6.35
C GLU A 155 10.26 -15.67 4.83
N ILE A 156 9.19 -16.31 4.32
CA ILE A 156 8.99 -16.54 2.89
C ILE A 156 7.77 -15.77 2.42
N PHE A 157 7.93 -15.03 1.35
CA PHE A 157 6.86 -14.30 0.67
C PHE A 157 6.59 -14.94 -0.69
N SER A 158 5.33 -15.28 -0.97
CA SER A 158 4.86 -15.68 -2.29
C SER A 158 3.76 -14.72 -2.73
N ILE A 159 4.13 -13.64 -3.40
CA ILE A 159 3.29 -12.47 -3.61
C ILE A 159 3.14 -12.10 -5.09
N ASN A 160 2.02 -11.46 -5.41
CA ASN A 160 1.91 -10.67 -6.62
C ASN A 160 2.36 -9.23 -6.29
N PRO A 161 3.16 -8.59 -7.15
CA PRO A 161 3.77 -7.29 -6.87
C PRO A 161 2.77 -6.14 -7.07
N GLU A 162 1.67 -6.19 -6.34
CA GLU A 162 0.58 -5.22 -6.39
C GLU A 162 0.33 -4.65 -4.99
N VAL A 163 0.43 -3.34 -4.87
CA VAL A 163 0.25 -2.63 -3.61
C VAL A 163 -0.73 -1.46 -3.76
N ASP A 164 -1.32 -1.05 -2.65
CA ASP A 164 -2.07 0.18 -2.57
C ASP A 164 -1.10 1.37 -2.56
N GLY A 165 -1.39 2.40 -3.34
CA GLY A 165 -0.49 3.53 -3.49
C GLY A 165 0.62 3.28 -4.51
N HIS A 166 1.55 4.24 -4.65
CA HIS A 166 2.67 4.06 -5.56
C HIS A 166 3.67 3.05 -4.98
N TYR A 167 3.98 1.99 -5.74
CA TYR A 167 4.79 0.87 -5.22
C TYR A 167 6.16 1.31 -4.68
N GLN A 168 6.81 2.32 -5.29
CA GLN A 168 8.09 2.85 -4.81
C GLN A 168 7.99 3.58 -3.45
N ASP A 169 6.79 4.00 -3.06
CA ASP A 169 6.53 4.60 -1.75
C ASP A 169 6.18 3.56 -0.69
N HIS A 170 5.86 2.34 -1.11
CA HIS A 170 5.50 1.25 -0.20
C HIS A 170 6.71 0.75 0.60
N TRP A 171 6.51 0.48 1.90
CA TRP A 171 7.57 0.06 2.84
C TRP A 171 8.33 -1.18 2.37
N PHE A 172 7.60 -2.18 1.81
CA PHE A 172 8.19 -3.45 1.37
C PHE A 172 9.14 -3.23 0.17
N TRP A 173 8.72 -2.41 -0.80
CA TRP A 173 9.57 -2.07 -1.93
C TRP A 173 10.82 -1.31 -1.47
N LYS A 174 10.66 -0.31 -0.58
CA LYS A 174 11.79 0.46 -0.03
C LYS A 174 12.77 -0.43 0.73
N LYS A 175 12.27 -1.42 1.45
CA LYS A 175 13.10 -2.33 2.26
C LYS A 175 13.89 -3.31 1.41
N PHE A 176 13.29 -3.92 0.39
CA PHE A 176 13.86 -5.07 -0.31
C PHE A 176 14.25 -4.78 -1.77
N PHE A 177 13.64 -3.80 -2.43
CA PHE A 177 13.78 -3.58 -3.88
C PHE A 177 14.41 -2.24 -4.27
N LYS A 178 14.50 -1.30 -3.34
CA LYS A 178 15.11 0.00 -3.61
C LYS A 178 16.55 -0.20 -4.11
N ASP A 179 16.91 0.51 -5.17
CA ASP A 179 18.24 0.49 -5.80
C ASP A 179 18.65 -0.87 -6.42
N LYS A 180 17.70 -1.80 -6.61
CA LYS A 180 17.93 -3.06 -7.33
C LYS A 180 17.62 -2.90 -8.80
N LEU A 181 18.58 -3.27 -9.65
CA LEU A 181 18.45 -3.22 -11.12
C LEU A 181 17.92 -4.54 -11.68
N GLU A 182 18.27 -5.66 -11.04
CA GLU A 182 17.87 -7.00 -11.48
C GLU A 182 16.56 -7.41 -10.81
N LYS A 183 15.75 -8.18 -11.53
CA LYS A 183 14.49 -8.73 -11.01
C LYS A 183 14.72 -9.91 -10.05
N THR A 184 15.79 -10.67 -10.26
CA THR A 184 16.19 -11.78 -9.41
C THR A 184 17.56 -11.49 -8.84
N PHE A 185 17.68 -11.42 -7.53
CA PHE A 185 18.91 -11.03 -6.84
C PHE A 185 18.97 -11.59 -5.43
N SER A 186 20.17 -11.61 -4.88
CA SER A 186 20.41 -11.84 -3.45
C SER A 186 21.22 -10.68 -2.89
N ASP A 187 20.98 -10.35 -1.63
CA ASP A 187 21.68 -9.24 -0.96
C ASP A 187 21.79 -9.47 0.55
N VAL A 188 22.56 -8.64 1.20
CA VAL A 188 22.86 -8.70 2.63
C VAL A 188 22.71 -7.33 3.24
N THR A 189 21.95 -7.25 4.32
CA THR A 189 21.89 -6.05 5.17
C THR A 189 22.67 -6.31 6.44
N THR A 190 23.80 -5.66 6.60
CA THR A 190 24.62 -5.74 7.82
C THR A 190 24.09 -4.77 8.86
N ILE A 191 23.69 -5.28 10.03
CA ILE A 191 23.20 -4.49 11.15
C ILE A 191 24.24 -4.48 12.27
N GLN A 192 24.66 -3.29 12.69
CA GLN A 192 25.48 -3.11 13.87
C GLN A 192 24.60 -3.21 15.12
N ILE A 193 24.85 -4.19 15.98
CA ILE A 193 24.13 -4.37 17.25
C ILE A 193 24.78 -3.54 18.38
N ASP A 194 26.09 -3.62 18.47
CA ASP A 194 26.91 -2.88 19.43
C ASP A 194 28.30 -2.56 18.83
N SER A 195 29.25 -2.04 19.62
CA SER A 195 30.56 -1.63 19.13
C SER A 195 31.38 -2.76 18.49
N GLU A 196 31.12 -4.02 18.82
CA GLU A 196 31.89 -5.20 18.40
C GLU A 196 31.08 -6.17 17.52
N THR A 197 29.76 -6.18 17.64
CA THR A 197 28.90 -7.19 17.03
C THR A 197 28.18 -6.65 15.80
N LYS A 198 28.37 -7.32 14.66
CA LYS A 198 27.61 -7.11 13.41
C LYS A 198 26.86 -8.39 13.08
N VAL A 199 25.64 -8.24 12.55
CA VAL A 199 24.83 -9.37 12.08
C VAL A 199 24.38 -9.10 10.65
N ASP A 200 24.61 -10.08 9.80
CA ASP A 200 24.16 -10.07 8.41
C ASP A 200 22.77 -10.70 8.28
N LEU A 201 21.82 -9.91 7.79
CA LEU A 201 20.51 -10.41 7.39
C LEU A 201 20.51 -10.61 5.88
N THR A 202 20.56 -11.87 5.47
CA THR A 202 20.54 -12.24 4.06
C THR A 202 19.12 -12.29 3.53
N TYR A 203 18.93 -11.88 2.27
CA TYR A 203 17.66 -12.04 1.57
C TYR A 203 17.87 -12.29 0.08
N SER A 204 16.95 -13.07 -0.49
CA SER A 204 16.87 -13.32 -1.92
C SER A 204 15.49 -12.97 -2.44
N ALA A 205 15.44 -12.32 -3.60
CA ALA A 205 14.22 -12.08 -4.33
C ALA A 205 14.29 -12.78 -5.69
N MET A 206 13.26 -13.55 -6.03
CA MET A 206 13.13 -14.23 -7.30
C MET A 206 11.85 -13.79 -8.00
N HIS A 207 12.02 -13.22 -9.19
CA HIS A 207 10.93 -12.92 -10.09
C HIS A 207 10.50 -14.15 -10.89
N SER A 208 9.18 -14.35 -11.01
CA SER A 208 8.64 -15.39 -11.87
C SER A 208 7.33 -14.98 -12.54
N ASP A 209 7.12 -15.46 -13.76
CA ASP A 209 5.87 -15.31 -14.49
C ASP A 209 5.38 -16.68 -15.00
N TYR A 210 4.25 -16.71 -15.69
CA TYR A 210 3.66 -17.95 -16.19
C TYR A 210 4.60 -18.75 -17.12
N THR A 211 5.59 -18.11 -17.77
CA THR A 211 6.54 -18.82 -18.66
C THR A 211 7.50 -19.71 -17.90
N HIS A 212 7.64 -19.51 -16.59
CA HIS A 212 8.44 -20.37 -15.71
C HIS A 212 7.69 -21.65 -15.29
N ASN A 213 6.40 -21.77 -15.62
CA ASN A 213 5.57 -22.91 -15.21
C ASN A 213 5.40 -23.91 -16.36
N LYS A 214 6.09 -25.04 -16.26
CA LYS A 214 6.04 -26.10 -17.28
C LYS A 214 4.71 -26.88 -17.33
N TRP A 215 3.84 -26.73 -16.36
CA TRP A 215 2.55 -27.44 -16.27
C TRP A 215 1.34 -26.58 -16.65
N ILE A 216 1.56 -25.33 -17.07
CA ILE A 216 0.46 -24.42 -17.42
C ILE A 216 -0.20 -24.86 -18.74
N PRO A 217 -1.55 -24.97 -18.83
CA PRO A 217 -2.24 -25.30 -20.08
C PRO A 217 -2.10 -24.21 -21.15
N ASN A 218 -2.01 -24.61 -22.42
CA ASN A 218 -1.90 -23.66 -23.54
C ASN A 218 -3.09 -22.71 -23.65
N GLU A 219 -4.31 -23.14 -23.34
CA GLU A 219 -5.51 -22.31 -23.33
C GLU A 219 -5.40 -21.17 -22.31
N PHE A 220 -4.79 -21.47 -21.15
CA PHE A 220 -4.58 -20.44 -20.14
C PHE A 220 -3.47 -19.45 -20.55
N ILE A 221 -2.43 -19.92 -21.21
CA ILE A 221 -1.40 -19.04 -21.81
C ILE A 221 -2.05 -18.10 -22.84
N ALA A 222 -2.87 -18.64 -23.73
CA ALA A 222 -3.58 -17.83 -24.72
C ALA A 222 -4.49 -16.77 -24.09
N PHE A 223 -5.18 -17.12 -22.99
CA PHE A 223 -5.97 -16.16 -22.23
C PHE A 223 -5.10 -15.03 -21.64
N LEU A 224 -3.97 -15.38 -21.01
CA LEU A 224 -3.04 -14.42 -20.44
C LEU A 224 -2.48 -13.48 -21.53
N GLU A 225 -2.05 -14.02 -22.66
CA GLU A 225 -1.53 -13.22 -23.79
C GLU A 225 -2.59 -12.27 -24.37
N ASN A 226 -3.86 -12.69 -24.42
CA ASN A 226 -4.96 -11.84 -24.87
C ASN A 226 -5.17 -10.62 -23.95
N LEU A 227 -4.83 -10.73 -22.66
CA LEU A 227 -4.90 -9.58 -21.72
C LEU A 227 -3.96 -8.43 -22.16
N LYS A 228 -2.90 -8.71 -22.88
CA LYS A 228 -2.03 -7.68 -23.47
C LYS A 228 -2.80 -6.66 -24.31
N LEU A 229 -3.82 -7.12 -25.02
CA LEU A 229 -4.64 -6.28 -25.91
C LEU A 229 -5.87 -5.70 -25.20
N THR A 230 -6.44 -6.45 -24.25
CA THR A 230 -7.73 -6.11 -23.64
C THR A 230 -7.59 -5.42 -22.29
N ASN A 231 -6.50 -5.68 -21.54
CA ASN A 231 -6.25 -5.10 -20.22
C ASN A 231 -4.75 -5.10 -19.90
N SER A 232 -4.05 -4.08 -20.39
CA SER A 232 -2.58 -3.95 -20.25
C SER A 232 -2.12 -3.92 -18.78
N TYR A 233 -2.94 -3.40 -17.87
CA TYR A 233 -2.65 -3.37 -16.45
C TYR A 233 -2.59 -4.80 -15.86
N TYR A 234 -3.65 -5.60 -16.08
CA TYR A 234 -3.67 -7.00 -15.65
C TYR A 234 -2.54 -7.81 -16.27
N TYR A 235 -2.23 -7.55 -17.55
CA TYR A 235 -1.11 -8.20 -18.22
C TYR A 235 0.22 -7.86 -17.54
N THR A 236 0.45 -6.60 -17.23
CA THR A 236 1.70 -6.14 -16.60
C THR A 236 1.90 -6.78 -15.22
N ILE A 237 0.89 -6.77 -14.37
CA ILE A 237 1.01 -7.27 -12.99
C ILE A 237 0.82 -8.78 -12.92
N TYR A 238 -0.27 -9.29 -13.47
CA TYR A 238 -0.64 -10.70 -13.26
C TYR A 238 -0.02 -11.66 -14.29
N CYS A 239 0.40 -11.18 -15.47
CA CYS A 239 1.12 -12.03 -16.41
C CYS A 239 2.62 -11.83 -16.29
N LYS A 240 3.10 -10.61 -16.35
CA LYS A 240 4.54 -10.29 -16.32
C LYS A 240 5.10 -10.16 -14.89
N GLY A 241 4.26 -10.04 -13.88
CA GLY A 241 4.71 -9.93 -12.48
C GLY A 241 5.54 -8.69 -12.20
N GLU A 242 5.28 -7.62 -12.93
CA GLU A 242 5.90 -6.31 -12.69
C GLU A 242 5.26 -5.63 -11.50
N TRP A 243 6.04 -4.81 -10.78
CA TRP A 243 5.48 -3.97 -9.74
C TRP A 243 4.47 -2.99 -10.31
N GLY A 244 3.32 -2.89 -9.67
CA GLY A 244 2.26 -1.99 -10.08
C GLY A 244 1.37 -1.55 -8.92
N ASN A 245 0.60 -0.52 -9.22
CA ASN A 245 -0.34 0.04 -8.26
C ASN A 245 -1.70 -0.62 -8.48
N ARG A 246 -2.37 -1.06 -7.41
CA ARG A 246 -3.71 -1.65 -7.53
C ARG A 246 -4.67 -0.68 -8.20
N GLN A 247 -5.21 -1.07 -9.35
CA GLN A 247 -6.26 -0.33 -10.05
C GLN A 247 -7.54 -1.15 -10.01
N SER A 248 -8.60 -0.60 -9.43
CA SER A 248 -9.90 -1.25 -9.38
C SER A 248 -10.98 -0.24 -9.77
N GLY A 249 -11.63 -0.48 -10.90
CA GLY A 249 -12.70 0.36 -11.45
C GLY A 249 -12.22 1.57 -12.26
N GLY A 250 -13.15 2.34 -12.83
CA GLY A 250 -12.84 3.59 -13.51
C GLY A 250 -12.28 4.61 -12.51
N LEU A 251 -11.20 5.29 -12.88
CA LEU A 251 -10.65 6.36 -12.07
C LEU A 251 -11.48 7.63 -12.23
N PHE A 252 -11.66 8.37 -11.15
CA PHE A 252 -12.32 9.67 -11.18
C PHE A 252 -11.45 10.71 -11.93
N TYR A 253 -10.14 10.72 -11.67
CA TYR A 253 -9.16 11.54 -12.38
C TYR A 253 -8.55 10.77 -13.55
N LYS A 254 -9.37 10.48 -14.56
CA LYS A 254 -9.05 9.59 -15.69
C LYS A 254 -7.85 10.02 -16.52
N LEU A 255 -7.59 11.34 -16.58
CA LEU A 255 -6.59 11.96 -17.42
C LEU A 255 -5.36 12.46 -16.62
N PHE A 256 -5.29 12.13 -15.33
CA PHE A 256 -4.12 12.39 -14.53
C PHE A 256 -2.93 11.56 -15.01
N ASP A 257 -1.88 12.22 -15.47
CA ASP A 257 -0.62 11.62 -15.89
C ASP A 257 0.50 12.03 -14.92
N ARG A 258 0.93 11.09 -14.08
CA ARG A 258 1.96 11.34 -13.08
C ARG A 258 3.25 11.90 -13.70
N ALA A 259 3.69 11.39 -14.87
CA ALA A 259 4.93 11.77 -15.47
C ALA A 259 4.91 13.23 -15.98
N LYS A 260 3.73 13.76 -16.31
CA LYS A 260 3.55 15.14 -16.77
C LYS A 260 3.24 16.12 -15.63
N THR A 261 2.60 15.62 -14.56
CA THR A 261 2.03 16.48 -13.52
C THR A 261 2.94 16.60 -12.29
N ILE A 262 3.81 15.59 -12.04
CA ILE A 262 4.68 15.61 -10.85
C ILE A 262 6.05 16.19 -11.21
N ASP A 263 6.49 17.15 -10.39
CA ASP A 263 7.81 17.78 -10.53
C ASP A 263 8.56 17.75 -9.19
N THR A 264 9.77 17.21 -9.21
CA THR A 264 10.66 17.11 -8.05
C THR A 264 11.41 18.41 -7.74
N THR A 265 11.36 19.38 -8.65
CA THR A 265 12.11 20.66 -8.55
C THR A 265 11.29 21.78 -7.93
N ILE A 266 9.99 21.57 -7.71
CA ILE A 266 9.12 22.57 -7.14
C ILE A 266 9.59 22.96 -5.72
N ALA A 267 9.81 24.25 -5.53
CA ALA A 267 10.16 24.81 -4.24
C ALA A 267 9.22 25.99 -3.89
N TYR A 268 8.98 26.16 -2.60
CA TYR A 268 8.29 27.32 -2.09
C TYR A 268 9.03 28.62 -2.46
N ASN A 269 8.29 29.57 -3.03
CA ASN A 269 8.78 30.91 -3.34
C ASN A 269 8.20 31.92 -2.34
N PRO A 270 9.01 32.56 -1.48
CA PRO A 270 8.52 33.52 -0.48
C PRO A 270 7.91 34.80 -1.07
N ASP A 271 8.23 35.14 -2.33
CA ASP A 271 7.77 36.33 -3.00
C ASP A 271 6.40 36.17 -3.69
N MET A 272 5.87 34.96 -3.70
CA MET A 272 4.56 34.66 -4.30
C MET A 272 3.52 34.40 -3.20
N ALA A 273 2.27 34.84 -3.42
CA ALA A 273 1.18 34.58 -2.50
C ALA A 273 0.95 33.06 -2.28
N LEU A 274 0.52 32.72 -1.08
CA LEU A 274 0.05 31.36 -0.78
C LEU A 274 -1.46 31.25 -1.01
N HIS A 275 -1.87 30.17 -1.65
CA HIS A 275 -3.26 29.76 -1.80
C HIS A 275 -3.47 28.47 -1.00
N ILE A 276 -4.30 28.52 0.03
CA ILE A 276 -4.50 27.40 0.95
C ILE A 276 -5.95 26.94 0.87
N SER A 277 -6.15 25.67 0.57
CA SER A 277 -7.48 25.08 0.45
C SER A 277 -7.71 24.02 1.51
N PHE A 278 -8.86 24.13 2.20
CA PHE A 278 -9.24 23.33 3.37
C PHE A 278 -10.30 22.28 3.03
N ASP A 279 -10.14 21.07 3.58
CA ASP A 279 -11.20 20.09 3.76
C ASP A 279 -11.39 19.81 5.25
N PHE A 280 -12.66 19.88 5.72
CA PHE A 280 -13.01 19.81 7.14
C PHE A 280 -13.28 18.39 7.65
N ASN A 281 -12.87 17.36 6.91
CA ASN A 281 -12.89 16.00 7.41
C ASN A 281 -11.89 15.84 8.56
N VAL A 282 -12.36 15.28 9.68
CA VAL A 282 -11.52 15.08 10.88
C VAL A 282 -10.91 13.68 10.95
N ASN A 283 -11.41 12.75 10.19
CA ASN A 283 -10.94 11.35 10.16
C ASN A 283 -10.59 10.94 8.73
N PRO A 284 -9.39 10.39 8.49
CA PRO A 284 -8.31 10.07 9.45
C PRO A 284 -7.50 11.29 9.89
N TYR A 285 -7.63 12.40 9.20
CA TYR A 285 -6.92 13.67 9.44
C TYR A 285 -7.72 14.83 8.89
N MET A 286 -7.48 16.01 9.43
CA MET A 286 -7.84 17.26 8.78
C MET A 286 -6.75 17.63 7.78
N SER A 287 -7.12 18.15 6.60
CA SER A 287 -6.20 18.35 5.49
C SER A 287 -6.29 19.70 4.81
N VAL A 288 -5.13 20.18 4.34
CA VAL A 288 -5.02 21.32 3.43
C VAL A 288 -3.99 21.04 2.34
N THR A 289 -4.22 21.63 1.17
CA THR A 289 -3.20 21.76 0.13
C THR A 289 -2.75 23.21 0.04
N VAL A 290 -1.45 23.40 -0.20
CA VAL A 290 -0.81 24.71 -0.30
C VAL A 290 -0.31 24.91 -1.72
N TRP A 291 -0.71 26.02 -2.32
CA TRP A 291 -0.48 26.31 -3.73
C TRP A 291 0.18 27.68 -3.93
N GLN A 292 0.88 27.81 -5.04
CA GLN A 292 1.33 29.07 -5.62
C GLN A 292 0.93 29.13 -7.09
N ILE A 293 0.51 30.29 -7.60
CA ILE A 293 0.10 30.48 -8.99
C ILE A 293 1.11 31.36 -9.69
N HIS A 294 1.65 30.87 -10.81
CA HIS A 294 2.47 31.68 -11.71
C HIS A 294 1.89 31.65 -13.13
N GLY A 295 1.34 32.77 -13.56
CA GLY A 295 0.57 32.86 -14.80
C GLY A 295 -0.66 31.96 -14.72
N LYS A 296 -0.74 30.97 -15.64
CA LYS A 296 -1.81 29.98 -15.69
C LYS A 296 -1.42 28.60 -15.10
N VAL A 297 -0.31 28.54 -14.37
CA VAL A 297 0.15 27.31 -13.76
C VAL A 297 -0.06 27.36 -12.26
N ALA A 298 -0.81 26.39 -11.73
CA ALA A 298 -1.00 26.15 -10.31
C ALA A 298 0.01 25.12 -9.82
N PHE A 299 0.89 25.51 -8.90
CA PHE A 299 1.89 24.65 -8.28
C PHE A 299 1.43 24.23 -6.90
N CYS A 300 1.13 22.94 -6.68
CA CYS A 300 0.97 22.37 -5.35
C CYS A 300 2.34 22.17 -4.72
N ILE A 301 2.69 23.01 -3.79
CA ILE A 301 4.03 23.03 -3.18
C ILE A 301 4.10 22.21 -1.88
N ASP A 302 2.97 21.98 -1.22
CA ASP A 302 2.90 21.24 0.04
C ASP A 302 1.50 20.68 0.28
N GLU A 303 1.44 19.63 1.08
CA GLU A 303 0.23 19.09 1.69
C GLU A 303 0.44 19.02 3.21
N ILE A 304 -0.56 19.42 3.98
CA ILE A 304 -0.48 19.42 5.44
C ILE A 304 -1.68 18.65 5.98
N THR A 305 -1.40 17.69 6.85
CA THR A 305 -2.42 16.94 7.55
C THR A 305 -2.18 16.97 9.05
N THR A 306 -3.25 16.99 9.82
CA THR A 306 -3.19 16.90 11.28
C THR A 306 -4.08 15.78 11.78
N VAL A 307 -3.51 14.89 12.61
CA VAL A 307 -4.20 13.76 13.22
C VAL A 307 -4.61 14.07 14.67
N ASN A 308 -5.48 13.24 15.23
CA ASN A 308 -5.91 13.34 16.62
C ASN A 308 -4.68 13.44 17.59
N PRO A 309 -4.67 14.37 18.56
CA PRO A 309 -5.74 15.30 18.97
C PRO A 309 -5.75 16.65 18.21
N ASN A 310 -4.89 16.86 17.22
CA ASN A 310 -4.72 18.14 16.52
C ASN A 310 -5.52 18.24 15.21
N ASN A 311 -6.39 17.27 14.90
CA ASN A 311 -7.26 17.26 13.71
C ASN A 311 -8.46 18.22 13.86
N THR A 312 -8.15 19.47 14.18
CA THR A 312 -9.09 20.59 14.36
C THR A 312 -8.70 21.76 13.49
N THR A 313 -9.65 22.66 13.20
CA THR A 313 -9.40 23.88 12.42
C THR A 313 -8.28 24.73 13.02
N ILE A 314 -8.24 24.86 14.34
CA ILE A 314 -7.15 25.56 15.06
C ILE A 314 -5.82 24.78 14.90
N GLY A 315 -5.86 23.46 15.03
CA GLY A 315 -4.67 22.61 14.94
C GLY A 315 -3.97 22.73 13.59
N ILE A 316 -4.73 22.63 12.50
CA ILE A 316 -4.15 22.73 11.15
C ILE A 316 -3.67 24.14 10.84
N CYS A 317 -4.35 25.20 11.32
CA CYS A 317 -3.88 26.59 11.18
C CYS A 317 -2.56 26.84 11.92
N LYS A 318 -2.37 26.21 13.09
CA LYS A 318 -1.08 26.27 13.80
C LYS A 318 0.04 25.59 13.00
N GLU A 319 -0.25 24.49 12.35
CA GLU A 319 0.73 23.79 11.53
C GLU A 319 1.10 24.59 10.26
N VAL A 320 0.12 25.21 9.60
CA VAL A 320 0.34 26.16 8.50
C VAL A 320 1.22 27.31 8.98
N THR A 321 0.90 27.89 10.13
CA THR A 321 1.67 28.98 10.72
C THR A 321 3.11 28.56 11.04
N ARG A 322 3.30 27.36 11.58
CA ARG A 322 4.64 26.81 11.88
C ARG A 322 5.49 26.67 10.62
N LYS A 323 4.92 26.12 9.53
CA LYS A 323 5.64 25.88 8.27
C LYS A 323 5.97 27.18 7.54
N TYR A 324 5.04 28.12 7.51
CA TYR A 324 5.15 29.38 6.73
C TYR A 324 5.32 30.62 7.57
N ASN A 325 5.91 30.52 8.76
CA ASN A 325 5.98 31.60 9.75
C ASN A 325 6.58 32.91 9.24
N SER A 326 7.51 32.84 8.29
CA SER A 326 8.18 34.02 7.69
C SER A 326 7.50 34.55 6.41
N HIS A 327 6.39 33.96 5.98
CA HIS A 327 5.71 34.38 4.75
C HIS A 327 5.02 35.75 4.92
N THR A 328 5.19 36.66 3.93
CA THR A 328 4.65 38.00 3.95
C THR A 328 3.94 38.44 2.65
N SER A 329 4.00 37.61 1.60
CA SER A 329 3.54 37.95 0.23
C SER A 329 2.05 37.75 0.00
N GLY A 330 1.26 37.63 1.09
CA GLY A 330 -0.19 37.47 1.04
C GLY A 330 -0.66 36.05 1.04
N MET A 331 -1.90 35.83 1.48
CA MET A 331 -2.51 34.53 1.61
C MET A 331 -3.97 34.53 1.15
N PHE A 332 -4.38 33.57 0.38
CA PHE A 332 -5.75 33.36 -0.06
C PHE A 332 -6.28 32.03 0.48
N ILE A 333 -7.51 32.06 1.01
CA ILE A 333 -8.16 30.91 1.65
C ILE A 333 -9.28 30.37 0.76
N TYR A 334 -9.22 29.08 0.48
CA TYR A 334 -10.20 28.31 -0.29
C TYR A 334 -10.66 27.10 0.52
N GLY A 335 -11.64 26.37 0.01
CA GLY A 335 -12.06 25.09 0.59
C GLY A 335 -13.55 24.84 0.50
N ASP A 336 -14.01 23.82 1.24
CA ASP A 336 -15.41 23.42 1.25
C ASP A 336 -16.33 24.54 1.73
N PRO A 337 -17.33 24.96 0.93
CA PRO A 337 -18.36 25.91 1.36
C PRO A 337 -19.12 25.51 2.63
N SER A 338 -19.17 24.20 2.96
CA SER A 338 -19.85 23.71 4.16
C SER A 338 -19.26 24.29 5.46
N GLY A 339 -17.96 24.64 5.46
CA GLY A 339 -17.31 25.30 6.60
C GLY A 339 -17.84 26.70 6.92
N LYS A 340 -18.71 27.27 6.07
CA LYS A 340 -19.46 28.50 6.35
C LYS A 340 -20.70 28.27 7.23
N HIS A 341 -21.16 27.02 7.36
CA HIS A 341 -22.32 26.73 8.17
C HIS A 341 -21.99 26.88 9.66
N GLN A 342 -22.94 27.40 10.40
CA GLN A 342 -22.85 27.49 11.86
C GLN A 342 -23.17 26.11 12.45
N ASP A 343 -22.30 25.60 13.34
CA ASP A 343 -22.60 24.42 14.15
C ASP A 343 -23.34 24.88 15.43
N THR A 344 -24.40 24.18 15.80
CA THR A 344 -25.16 24.40 17.03
C THR A 344 -24.32 24.18 18.31
N ARG A 345 -23.13 23.59 18.17
CA ARG A 345 -22.16 23.33 19.27
C ARG A 345 -21.18 24.48 19.49
N THR A 346 -21.15 25.48 18.60
CA THR A 346 -20.31 26.68 18.74
C THR A 346 -21.16 27.88 19.15
N GLU A 347 -20.53 28.87 19.79
CA GLU A 347 -21.20 30.16 20.09
C GLU A 347 -21.76 30.81 18.79
N ALA A 348 -22.91 31.46 18.90
CA ALA A 348 -23.56 32.07 17.75
C ALA A 348 -22.61 33.03 17.02
N GLY A 349 -22.40 32.77 15.73
CA GLY A 349 -21.52 33.57 14.87
C GLY A 349 -20.15 32.97 14.57
N PHE A 350 -19.79 31.79 15.12
CA PHE A 350 -18.55 31.11 14.79
C PHE A 350 -18.77 30.03 13.73
N ASN A 351 -17.91 30.02 12.73
CA ASN A 351 -17.76 28.93 11.75
C ASN A 351 -16.28 28.71 11.45
N ASP A 352 -15.94 27.64 10.72
CA ASP A 352 -14.56 27.27 10.47
C ASP A 352 -13.75 28.38 9.79
N TYR A 353 -14.34 29.09 8.84
CA TYR A 353 -13.64 30.19 8.16
C TYR A 353 -13.36 31.39 9.05
N ILE A 354 -14.24 31.70 10.00
CA ILE A 354 -13.96 32.76 11.01
C ILE A 354 -12.77 32.35 11.87
N ILE A 355 -12.70 31.08 12.28
CA ILE A 355 -11.56 30.56 13.04
C ILE A 355 -10.28 30.64 12.19
N ILE A 356 -10.31 30.19 10.92
CA ILE A 356 -9.16 30.27 10.00
C ILE A 356 -8.67 31.70 9.83
N MET A 357 -9.58 32.65 9.58
CA MET A 357 -9.24 34.06 9.38
C MET A 357 -8.59 34.66 10.62
N ASN A 358 -9.04 34.28 11.82
CA ASN A 358 -8.46 34.74 13.08
C ASN A 358 -7.09 34.11 13.37
N GLU A 359 -6.97 32.76 13.24
CA GLU A 359 -5.72 32.05 13.51
C GLU A 359 -4.60 32.44 12.52
N LEU A 360 -4.96 32.73 11.26
CA LEU A 360 -4.02 33.12 10.22
C LEU A 360 -3.93 34.65 10.03
N ALA A 361 -4.48 35.46 10.93
CA ALA A 361 -4.59 36.94 10.79
C ALA A 361 -3.24 37.62 10.51
N LYS A 362 -2.12 37.11 11.03
CA LYS A 362 -0.79 37.66 10.77
C LYS A 362 -0.39 37.66 9.28
N PHE A 363 -0.94 36.78 8.46
CA PHE A 363 -0.70 36.67 7.02
C PHE A 363 -1.62 37.57 6.20
N LYS A 364 -2.56 38.30 6.87
CA LYS A 364 -3.59 39.11 6.23
C LYS A 364 -4.38 38.33 5.18
N PRO A 365 -4.99 37.17 5.55
CA PRO A 365 -5.64 36.26 4.61
C PRO A 365 -6.84 36.92 3.93
N VAL A 366 -7.05 36.56 2.67
CA VAL A 366 -8.24 36.95 1.90
C VAL A 366 -9.05 35.68 1.64
N GLN A 367 -10.31 35.65 2.11
CA GLN A 367 -11.20 34.52 1.90
C GLN A 367 -11.74 34.55 0.47
N ARG A 368 -11.50 33.43 -0.26
CA ARG A 368 -11.98 33.17 -1.62
C ARG A 368 -12.72 31.80 -1.66
N VAL A 369 -13.68 31.66 -0.77
CA VAL A 369 -14.51 30.45 -0.71
C VAL A 369 -15.81 30.75 -1.44
N ALA A 370 -16.19 29.93 -2.40
CA ALA A 370 -17.44 30.04 -3.13
C ALA A 370 -18.66 30.01 -2.19
N SER A 371 -19.78 30.54 -2.63
CA SER A 371 -21.07 30.40 -1.92
C SER A 371 -21.58 28.96 -1.99
N SER A 372 -21.33 28.27 -3.12
CA SER A 372 -21.59 26.86 -3.34
C SER A 372 -20.52 26.28 -4.26
N ALA A 373 -20.09 25.07 -4.00
CA ALA A 373 -19.19 24.37 -4.91
C ALA A 373 -19.96 23.81 -6.13
N PRO A 374 -19.33 23.71 -7.32
CA PRO A 374 -19.87 22.92 -8.42
C PRO A 374 -20.07 21.46 -7.99
N SER A 375 -20.98 20.74 -8.66
CA SER A 375 -21.17 19.33 -8.35
C SER A 375 -19.87 18.52 -8.50
N ILE A 376 -19.75 17.42 -7.77
CA ILE A 376 -18.54 16.56 -7.81
C ILE A 376 -18.21 16.14 -9.24
N VAL A 377 -19.24 15.78 -10.03
CA VAL A 377 -19.09 15.41 -11.44
C VAL A 377 -18.55 16.59 -12.27
N ALA A 378 -19.07 17.80 -12.07
CA ALA A 378 -18.61 18.98 -12.79
C ALA A 378 -17.15 19.32 -12.45
N ARG A 379 -16.78 19.25 -11.15
CA ARG A 379 -15.38 19.43 -10.70
C ARG A 379 -14.45 18.42 -11.33
N GLY A 380 -14.81 17.11 -11.30
CA GLY A 380 -14.02 16.05 -11.90
C GLY A 380 -13.80 16.23 -13.40
N ASN A 381 -14.86 16.61 -14.13
CA ASN A 381 -14.77 16.88 -15.56
C ASN A 381 -13.85 18.07 -15.85
N PHE A 382 -13.97 19.15 -15.07
CA PHE A 382 -13.12 20.33 -15.22
C PHE A 382 -11.64 20.02 -14.98
N ILE A 383 -11.32 19.34 -13.88
CA ILE A 383 -9.95 18.90 -13.55
C ILE A 383 -9.37 17.96 -14.62
N ASN A 384 -10.15 16.98 -15.09
CA ASN A 384 -9.71 16.10 -16.18
C ASN A 384 -9.45 16.87 -17.46
N THR A 385 -10.23 17.91 -17.77
CA THR A 385 -9.99 18.77 -18.94
C THR A 385 -8.65 19.51 -18.82
N ILE A 386 -8.32 20.01 -17.62
CA ILE A 386 -7.01 20.64 -17.37
C ILE A 386 -5.87 19.62 -17.54
N PHE A 387 -6.00 18.42 -16.99
CA PHE A 387 -4.97 17.37 -17.15
C PHE A 387 -4.74 16.97 -18.62
N GLN A 388 -5.73 17.17 -19.49
CA GLN A 388 -5.63 16.96 -20.94
C GLN A 388 -5.05 18.19 -21.68
N ASN A 389 -4.68 19.27 -20.99
CA ASN A 389 -4.31 20.57 -21.57
C ASN A 389 -5.45 21.19 -22.43
N GLY A 390 -6.70 20.90 -22.05
CA GLY A 390 -7.87 21.30 -22.82
C GLY A 390 -8.57 22.58 -22.35
N PHE A 391 -8.02 23.32 -21.36
CA PHE A 391 -8.65 24.51 -20.82
C PHE A 391 -7.67 25.70 -20.75
N ASN A 392 -7.80 26.64 -21.66
CA ASN A 392 -7.15 27.98 -21.66
C ASN A 392 -5.66 27.98 -21.24
N ASP A 393 -4.90 26.94 -21.54
CA ASP A 393 -3.49 26.74 -21.13
C ASP A 393 -3.27 26.69 -19.60
N VAL A 394 -4.32 26.45 -18.83
CA VAL A 394 -4.20 26.21 -17.38
C VAL A 394 -3.52 24.85 -17.16
N ASN A 395 -2.53 24.83 -16.28
CA ASN A 395 -1.80 23.63 -15.92
C ASN A 395 -1.74 23.44 -14.39
N ILE A 396 -1.75 22.18 -13.97
CA ILE A 396 -1.57 21.78 -12.58
C ILE A 396 -0.26 21.01 -12.49
N ILE A 397 0.66 21.47 -11.66
CA ILE A 397 1.92 20.79 -11.34
C ILE A 397 1.99 20.56 -9.84
N ILE A 398 2.39 19.36 -9.43
CA ILE A 398 2.35 18.92 -8.03
C ILE A 398 3.75 18.50 -7.61
N SER A 399 4.21 18.97 -6.46
CA SER A 399 5.46 18.54 -5.86
C SER A 399 5.42 17.04 -5.53
N ASP A 400 6.51 16.33 -5.75
CA ASP A 400 6.70 14.94 -5.36
C ASP A 400 6.57 14.69 -3.85
N LYS A 401 6.61 15.76 -3.04
CA LYS A 401 6.37 15.73 -1.60
C LYS A 401 4.89 15.53 -1.25
N CYS A 402 3.97 15.92 -2.14
CA CYS A 402 2.52 15.81 -1.94
C CYS A 402 1.99 14.40 -2.26
N LYS A 403 2.44 13.43 -1.48
CA LYS A 403 2.20 12.00 -1.74
C LYS A 403 0.75 11.57 -1.52
N LEU A 404 0.09 12.15 -0.52
CA LEU A 404 -1.31 11.83 -0.23
C LEU A 404 -2.22 12.37 -1.33
N LEU A 405 -1.98 13.60 -1.80
CA LEU A 405 -2.70 14.17 -2.94
C LEU A 405 -2.49 13.33 -4.20
N VAL A 406 -1.24 12.93 -4.49
CA VAL A 406 -0.94 12.06 -5.63
C VAL A 406 -1.64 10.71 -5.51
N ASN A 407 -1.71 10.14 -4.32
CA ASN A 407 -2.45 8.89 -4.08
C ASN A 407 -3.96 9.08 -4.30
N ASP A 408 -4.54 10.18 -3.84
CA ASP A 408 -5.93 10.50 -4.12
C ASP A 408 -6.21 10.56 -5.62
N LEU A 409 -5.33 11.22 -6.40
CA LEU A 409 -5.47 11.32 -7.85
C LEU A 409 -5.35 9.96 -8.58
N LEU A 410 -4.49 9.09 -8.08
CA LEU A 410 -4.25 7.76 -8.65
C LEU A 410 -5.32 6.73 -8.29
N PHE A 411 -5.98 6.87 -7.13
CA PHE A 411 -6.77 5.77 -6.56
C PHE A 411 -8.23 6.12 -6.26
N THR A 412 -8.63 7.39 -6.32
CA THR A 412 -10.05 7.75 -6.22
C THR A 412 -10.81 7.20 -7.43
N LYS A 413 -11.73 6.28 -7.17
CA LYS A 413 -12.58 5.66 -8.19
C LYS A 413 -13.78 6.54 -8.51
N GLU A 414 -14.34 6.33 -9.69
CA GLU A 414 -15.64 6.89 -10.08
C GLU A 414 -16.75 5.92 -9.70
N SER A 415 -17.80 6.44 -9.09
CA SER A 415 -19.05 5.71 -8.84
C SER A 415 -19.91 5.64 -10.10
N SER A 416 -20.93 4.78 -10.11
CA SER A 416 -21.86 4.63 -11.24
C SER A 416 -22.63 5.91 -11.60
N ASP A 417 -22.75 6.85 -10.68
CA ASP A 417 -23.38 8.17 -10.86
C ASP A 417 -22.39 9.25 -11.29
N GLY A 418 -21.12 8.89 -11.56
CA GLY A 418 -20.05 9.80 -11.97
C GLY A 418 -19.41 10.59 -10.81
N THR A 419 -19.79 10.33 -9.56
CA THR A 419 -19.18 10.97 -8.39
C THR A 419 -17.92 10.19 -7.91
N LYS A 420 -17.19 10.76 -6.94
CA LYS A 420 -16.10 10.04 -6.28
C LYS A 420 -16.63 8.87 -5.46
N HIS A 421 -16.10 7.67 -5.72
CA HIS A 421 -16.42 6.51 -4.90
C HIS A 421 -15.76 6.62 -3.53
N LYS A 422 -16.57 6.62 -2.48
CA LYS A 422 -16.12 6.72 -1.09
C LYS A 422 -15.75 5.35 -0.54
N GLU A 423 -14.55 4.85 -0.90
CA GLU A 423 -14.02 3.61 -0.34
C GLU A 423 -13.77 3.79 1.16
N LYS A 424 -14.48 3.01 1.98
CA LYS A 424 -14.34 3.08 3.44
C LYS A 424 -13.35 2.06 3.97
N THR A 425 -12.52 2.48 4.90
CA THR A 425 -11.64 1.62 5.69
C THR A 425 -11.89 1.88 7.18
N LYS A 426 -11.38 1.00 8.04
CA LYS A 426 -11.49 1.15 9.50
C LYS A 426 -10.10 1.35 10.08
N ASP A 427 -9.99 2.34 10.96
CA ASP A 427 -8.86 2.42 11.86
C ASP A 427 -8.85 1.22 12.81
N ARG A 428 -7.73 0.54 12.90
CA ARG A 428 -7.63 -0.73 13.66
C ARG A 428 -7.64 -0.53 15.17
N GLU A 429 -7.18 0.62 15.66
CA GLU A 429 -7.09 0.91 17.09
C GLU A 429 -8.40 1.48 17.63
N SER A 430 -8.94 2.48 16.94
CA SER A 430 -10.17 3.16 17.35
C SER A 430 -11.44 2.49 16.82
N GLY A 431 -11.35 1.63 15.80
CA GLY A 431 -12.50 1.03 15.11
C GLY A 431 -13.33 2.03 14.27
N VAL A 432 -12.89 3.27 14.18
CA VAL A 432 -13.61 4.32 13.45
C VAL A 432 -13.46 4.09 11.94
N SER A 433 -14.60 4.12 11.23
CA SER A 433 -14.63 4.03 9.77
C SER A 433 -14.39 5.41 9.15
N TYR A 434 -13.50 5.49 8.15
CA TYR A 434 -13.22 6.71 7.41
C TYR A 434 -13.05 6.44 5.91
N GLU A 435 -13.09 7.49 5.09
CA GLU A 435 -12.83 7.41 3.65
C GLU A 435 -11.33 7.29 3.41
N LYS A 436 -10.93 6.30 2.61
CA LYS A 436 -9.52 5.98 2.36
C LYS A 436 -8.83 7.01 1.47
N TYR A 437 -9.53 7.52 0.47
CA TYR A 437 -9.07 8.48 -0.52
C TYR A 437 -10.08 9.62 -0.69
N GLY A 438 -9.64 10.73 -1.24
CA GLY A 438 -10.51 11.84 -1.63
C GLY A 438 -10.25 13.14 -0.88
N HIS A 439 -9.69 13.09 0.32
CA HIS A 439 -9.55 14.26 1.21
C HIS A 439 -8.68 15.37 0.61
N LEU A 440 -7.46 15.04 0.16
CA LEU A 440 -6.55 16.02 -0.44
C LEU A 440 -7.00 16.43 -1.84
N SER A 441 -7.59 15.50 -2.59
CA SER A 441 -8.13 15.83 -3.91
C SER A 441 -9.39 16.70 -3.83
N ASP A 442 -10.17 16.65 -2.74
CA ASP A 442 -11.27 17.59 -2.53
C ASP A 442 -10.75 19.02 -2.30
N THR A 443 -9.67 19.19 -1.52
CA THR A 443 -9.02 20.52 -1.36
C THR A 443 -8.52 21.07 -2.69
N MET A 444 -7.91 20.22 -3.53
CA MET A 444 -7.47 20.60 -4.88
C MET A 444 -8.66 21.04 -5.74
N ASP A 445 -9.74 20.25 -5.76
CA ASP A 445 -10.91 20.53 -6.57
C ASP A 445 -11.53 21.89 -6.20
N TYR A 446 -11.67 22.19 -4.92
CA TYR A 446 -12.20 23.49 -4.46
C TYR A 446 -11.30 24.66 -4.91
N PHE A 447 -10.00 24.52 -4.74
CA PHE A 447 -9.05 25.56 -5.13
C PHE A 447 -9.04 25.79 -6.64
N ILE A 448 -8.85 24.74 -7.43
CA ILE A 448 -8.70 24.85 -8.90
C ILE A 448 -10.00 25.37 -9.53
N CYS A 449 -11.16 24.88 -9.09
CA CYS A 449 -12.43 25.36 -9.59
C CYS A 449 -12.63 26.85 -9.29
N GLU A 450 -12.37 27.30 -8.06
CA GLU A 450 -12.57 28.71 -7.68
C GLU A 450 -11.55 29.65 -8.33
N ALA A 451 -10.31 29.17 -8.51
CA ALA A 451 -9.25 29.98 -9.09
C ALA A 451 -9.38 30.16 -10.61
N PHE A 452 -9.90 29.16 -11.34
CA PHE A 452 -9.78 29.11 -12.79
C PHE A 452 -11.09 28.90 -13.57
N ILE A 453 -12.22 28.51 -12.95
CA ILE A 453 -13.45 28.15 -13.69
C ILE A 453 -14.08 29.38 -14.41
N ASN A 454 -13.77 30.57 -13.96
CA ASN A 454 -14.30 31.84 -14.51
C ASN A 454 -13.28 32.60 -15.37
N GLU A 455 -12.10 32.02 -15.65
CA GLU A 455 -11.09 32.53 -16.56
C GLU A 455 -11.26 31.94 -17.98
#